data_79bbb9a0b61de782ee2ac6d75ea2bc38
#
_entry.id   79bbb9a0b61de782ee2ac6d75ea2bc38
#
_cell.length_a   1.000
_cell.length_b   1.000
_cell.length_c   1.000
_cell.angle_alpha   90.00
_cell.angle_beta   90.00
_cell.angle_gamma   90.00
#
_symmetry.space_group_name_H-M   'P 1'
#
loop_
_entity.id
_entity.type
_entity.pdbx_description
1 polymer ?
#
loop_
_entity_poly.entity_id
_entity_poly.type
_entity_poly.pdbx_seq_one_letter_code
_entity_poly.pdbx_strand_id
1 'polypeptide(L)'
;MTRDLVLFGDCRERLKEFDDLARMCITSPPYYGLRNYGDEENQIGIEQSPEDYVNELVKVFREVKNNLTEDGTLWLNMGDSYYNYRPGKGQGLVKQSVSKTNQDLPTKCNRRGNKLKGYKEKDLIGVPWLLAFALRQDGWYLRQDIIWSKPNPMPESVRDRCTKSHEYIFLFSKNQNYYFDVDAIKEPTVDGRGLKRKKSVWSVNTKPYKDCLLYTSPSPRDPH
;
A
#
# COMPACT_ATOMS: atom_id res chain seq x y z
N MET A 1 -22.05 -11.74 -18.56
CA MET A 1 -22.22 -11.95 -17.10
C MET A 1 -20.92 -11.56 -16.45
N THR A 2 -20.89 -10.53 -15.63
CA THR A 2 -19.76 -10.18 -14.77
C THR A 2 -19.58 -11.31 -13.75
N ARG A 3 -18.46 -11.98 -13.78
CA ARG A 3 -18.15 -13.10 -12.90
C ARG A 3 -17.16 -12.61 -11.85
N ASP A 4 -17.56 -12.64 -10.59
CA ASP A 4 -16.63 -12.41 -9.50
C ASP A 4 -15.63 -13.57 -9.46
N LEU A 5 -14.34 -13.26 -9.54
CA LEU A 5 -13.27 -14.24 -9.56
C LEU A 5 -12.25 -13.92 -8.45
N VAL A 6 -11.94 -14.93 -7.65
CA VAL A 6 -10.88 -14.86 -6.64
C VAL A 6 -9.76 -15.82 -7.07
N LEU A 7 -8.56 -15.27 -7.27
CA LEU A 7 -7.36 -16.04 -7.61
C LEU A 7 -6.47 -16.19 -6.37
N PHE A 8 -6.15 -17.42 -6.01
CA PHE A 8 -5.25 -17.73 -4.90
C PHE A 8 -3.83 -17.97 -5.39
N GLY A 9 -2.85 -17.45 -4.67
CA GLY A 9 -1.42 -17.64 -4.94
C GLY A 9 -0.64 -16.35 -5.02
N ASP A 10 0.61 -16.44 -5.42
CA ASP A 10 1.49 -15.30 -5.60
C ASP A 10 0.99 -14.42 -6.75
N CYS A 11 0.77 -13.15 -6.49
CA CYS A 11 0.27 -12.20 -7.50
C CYS A 11 1.20 -12.08 -8.70
N ARG A 12 2.51 -12.30 -8.53
CA ARG A 12 3.49 -12.28 -9.63
C ARG A 12 3.25 -13.37 -10.67
N GLU A 13 2.68 -14.51 -10.24
CA GLU A 13 2.31 -15.62 -11.12
C GLU A 13 0.86 -15.50 -11.59
N ARG A 14 -0.05 -15.21 -10.65
CA ARG A 14 -1.48 -15.10 -11.00
C ARG A 14 -1.80 -14.01 -12.01
N LEU A 15 -1.09 -12.87 -11.96
CA LEU A 15 -1.26 -11.80 -12.94
C LEU A 15 -0.84 -12.21 -14.37
N LYS A 16 0.13 -13.10 -14.51
CA LYS A 16 0.54 -13.63 -15.82
C LYS A 16 -0.48 -14.58 -16.44
N GLU A 17 -1.27 -15.24 -15.59
CA GLU A 17 -2.31 -16.19 -15.99
C GLU A 17 -3.66 -15.52 -16.22
N PHE A 18 -3.77 -14.22 -15.94
CA PHE A 18 -5.01 -13.47 -16.07
C PHE A 18 -5.22 -13.03 -17.53
N ASP A 19 -6.19 -13.62 -18.19
CA ASP A 19 -6.42 -13.42 -19.64
C ASP A 19 -7.36 -12.26 -19.96
N ASP A 20 -8.08 -11.74 -18.97
CA ASP A 20 -9.01 -10.64 -19.15
C ASP A 20 -8.33 -9.28 -18.93
N LEU A 21 -8.86 -8.22 -19.56
CA LEU A 21 -8.41 -6.86 -19.33
C LEU A 21 -9.30 -6.15 -18.32
N ALA A 22 -8.68 -5.65 -17.26
CA ALA A 22 -9.34 -4.81 -16.28
C ALA A 22 -9.24 -3.33 -16.68
N ARG A 23 -10.29 -2.53 -16.39
CA ARG A 23 -10.20 -1.08 -16.59
C ARG A 23 -9.53 -0.36 -15.41
N MET A 24 -9.52 -0.97 -14.23
CA MET A 24 -8.97 -0.35 -13.04
C MET A 24 -8.35 -1.40 -12.11
N CYS A 25 -7.21 -1.07 -11.54
CA CYS A 25 -6.62 -1.76 -10.40
C CYS A 25 -6.65 -0.84 -9.17
N ILE A 26 -7.19 -1.32 -8.05
CA ILE A 26 -7.14 -0.64 -6.76
C ILE A 26 -6.41 -1.58 -5.80
N THR A 27 -5.33 -1.11 -5.19
CA THR A 27 -4.53 -1.97 -4.32
C THR A 27 -3.80 -1.21 -3.23
N SER A 28 -3.49 -1.95 -2.16
CA SER A 28 -2.58 -1.57 -1.09
C SER A 28 -1.62 -2.74 -0.89
N PRO A 29 -0.44 -2.74 -1.52
CA PRO A 29 0.52 -3.84 -1.40
C PRO A 29 1.04 -3.95 0.04
N PRO A 30 1.67 -5.08 0.42
CA PRO A 30 2.31 -5.21 1.72
C PRO A 30 3.31 -4.06 1.92
N TYR A 31 3.19 -3.31 3.03
CA TYR A 31 4.07 -2.18 3.29
C TYR A 31 5.45 -2.63 3.73
N TYR A 32 6.47 -1.91 3.27
CA TYR A 32 7.86 -2.19 3.58
C TYR A 32 8.10 -2.28 5.09
N GLY A 33 8.56 -3.45 5.53
CA GLY A 33 8.96 -3.68 6.90
C GLY A 33 7.83 -3.70 7.93
N LEU A 34 6.55 -3.68 7.54
CA LEU A 34 5.43 -3.56 8.49
C LEU A 34 4.96 -4.91 9.03
N ARG A 35 4.84 -5.92 8.19
CA ARG A 35 4.30 -7.23 8.58
C ARG A 35 5.12 -8.36 7.98
N ASN A 36 5.23 -9.44 8.75
CA ASN A 36 5.63 -10.75 8.24
C ASN A 36 4.39 -11.65 8.28
N TYR A 37 4.02 -12.20 7.13
CA TYR A 37 2.81 -13.03 6.98
C TYR A 37 3.10 -14.54 7.12
N GLY A 38 4.35 -14.94 7.32
CA GLY A 38 4.74 -16.33 7.47
C GLY A 38 6.23 -16.56 7.20
N ASP A 39 6.63 -17.80 7.05
CA ASP A 39 8.02 -18.20 6.85
C ASP A 39 8.44 -18.28 5.36
N GLU A 40 7.64 -17.74 4.45
CA GLU A 40 7.96 -17.73 3.02
C GLU A 40 9.07 -16.75 2.72
N GLU A 41 10.18 -17.26 2.17
CA GLU A 41 11.38 -16.46 1.85
C GLU A 41 11.14 -15.39 0.78
N ASN A 42 10.10 -15.55 -0.05
CA ASN A 42 9.79 -14.68 -1.19
C ASN A 42 8.68 -13.66 -0.92
N GLN A 43 8.34 -13.40 0.32
CA GLN A 43 7.29 -12.46 0.70
C GLN A 43 7.68 -11.03 0.34
N ILE A 44 6.77 -10.29 -0.32
CA ILE A 44 6.92 -8.86 -0.58
C ILE A 44 6.75 -8.07 0.74
N GLY A 45 7.61 -7.07 0.95
CA GLY A 45 7.60 -6.20 2.14
C GLY A 45 8.65 -6.55 3.18
N ILE A 46 9.46 -7.62 2.96
CA ILE A 46 10.55 -8.05 3.85
C ILE A 46 11.94 -7.92 3.23
N GLU A 47 12.06 -7.27 2.10
CA GLU A 47 13.31 -7.07 1.38
C GLU A 47 14.36 -6.37 2.25
N GLN A 48 15.65 -6.53 1.89
CA GLN A 48 16.75 -6.02 2.70
C GLN A 48 16.86 -4.48 2.66
N SER A 49 16.42 -3.86 1.56
CA SER A 49 16.44 -2.41 1.39
C SER A 49 15.11 -1.88 0.83
N PRO A 50 14.78 -0.60 1.04
CA PRO A 50 13.64 0.04 0.41
C PRO A 50 13.73 0.01 -1.12
N GLU A 51 14.95 0.08 -1.66
CA GLU A 51 15.22 0.04 -3.08
C GLU A 51 14.86 -1.33 -3.68
N ASP A 52 15.25 -2.43 -3.01
CA ASP A 52 14.90 -3.79 -3.42
C ASP A 52 13.39 -4.00 -3.40
N TYR A 53 12.73 -3.52 -2.34
CA TYR A 53 11.28 -3.57 -2.22
C TYR A 53 10.58 -2.80 -3.37
N VAL A 54 11.05 -1.59 -3.69
CA VAL A 54 10.51 -0.81 -4.80
C VAL A 54 10.71 -1.55 -6.12
N ASN A 55 11.87 -2.15 -6.34
CA ASN A 55 12.16 -2.91 -7.56
C ASN A 55 11.23 -4.13 -7.70
N GLU A 56 10.95 -4.85 -6.61
CA GLU A 56 9.98 -5.96 -6.64
C GLU A 56 8.56 -5.48 -6.98
N LEU A 57 8.12 -4.39 -6.38
CA LEU A 57 6.81 -3.82 -6.70
C LEU A 57 6.71 -3.29 -8.14
N VAL A 58 7.78 -2.72 -8.68
CA VAL A 58 7.80 -2.32 -10.11
C VAL A 58 7.56 -3.52 -11.01
N LYS A 59 8.13 -4.69 -10.72
CA LYS A 59 7.86 -5.93 -11.50
C LYS A 59 6.38 -6.32 -11.42
N VAL A 60 5.79 -6.30 -10.23
CA VAL A 60 4.36 -6.59 -10.04
C VAL A 60 3.49 -5.61 -10.85
N PHE A 61 3.79 -4.32 -10.76
CA PHE A 61 2.98 -3.31 -11.44
C PHE A 61 3.18 -3.25 -12.95
N ARG A 62 4.26 -3.82 -13.49
CA ARG A 62 4.36 -4.11 -14.93
C ARG A 62 3.32 -5.12 -15.38
N GLU A 63 3.15 -6.20 -14.62
CA GLU A 63 2.12 -7.20 -14.94
C GLU A 63 0.71 -6.62 -14.78
N VAL A 64 0.48 -5.79 -13.75
CA VAL A 64 -0.77 -5.05 -13.63
C VAL A 64 -1.01 -4.17 -14.86
N LYS A 65 0.01 -3.47 -15.36
CA LYS A 65 -0.09 -2.63 -16.55
C LYS A 65 -0.46 -3.42 -17.80
N ASN A 66 0.11 -4.63 -17.95
CA ASN A 66 -0.20 -5.54 -19.05
C ASN A 66 -1.68 -5.97 -19.03
N ASN A 67 -2.23 -6.18 -17.85
CA ASN A 67 -3.62 -6.61 -17.63
C ASN A 67 -4.63 -5.45 -17.59
N LEU A 68 -4.21 -4.21 -17.84
CA LEU A 68 -5.12 -3.08 -17.93
C LEU A 68 -5.49 -2.76 -19.39
N THR A 69 -6.73 -2.32 -19.60
CA THR A 69 -7.15 -1.70 -20.87
C THR A 69 -6.31 -0.47 -21.19
N GLU A 70 -6.31 0.00 -22.43
CA GLU A 70 -5.51 1.16 -22.83
C GLU A 70 -5.90 2.47 -22.09
N ASP A 71 -7.15 2.58 -21.69
CA ASP A 71 -7.68 3.68 -20.85
C ASP A 71 -7.63 3.38 -19.34
N GLY A 72 -6.93 2.30 -18.94
CA GLY A 72 -6.91 1.78 -17.59
C GLY A 72 -6.13 2.62 -16.60
N THR A 73 -6.54 2.51 -15.31
CA THR A 73 -5.95 3.25 -14.19
C THR A 73 -5.51 2.34 -13.05
N LEU A 74 -4.50 2.79 -12.32
CA LEU A 74 -4.04 2.18 -11.06
C LEU A 74 -4.22 3.18 -9.92
N TRP A 75 -4.92 2.75 -8.88
CA TRP A 75 -5.11 3.48 -7.62
C TRP A 75 -4.32 2.77 -6.53
N LEU A 76 -3.21 3.36 -6.15
CA LEU A 76 -2.23 2.75 -5.26
C LEU A 76 -2.21 3.44 -3.90
N ASN A 77 -2.71 2.76 -2.86
CA ASN A 77 -2.61 3.25 -1.49
C ASN A 77 -1.30 2.77 -0.85
N MET A 78 -0.54 3.72 -0.29
CA MET A 78 0.73 3.46 0.36
C MET A 78 0.91 4.24 1.65
N GLY A 79 1.32 3.53 2.71
CA GLY A 79 1.84 4.12 3.93
C GLY A 79 3.36 4.20 3.92
N ASP A 80 3.91 5.13 4.68
CA ASP A 80 5.34 5.31 4.85
C ASP A 80 5.80 4.89 6.23
N SER A 81 7.08 4.60 6.38
CA SER A 81 7.69 4.18 7.64
C SER A 81 8.95 4.98 7.95
N TYR A 82 9.38 4.89 9.22
CA TYR A 82 10.61 5.53 9.68
C TYR A 82 11.73 4.51 9.83
N TYR A 83 12.93 4.91 9.42
CA TYR A 83 14.13 4.09 9.64
C TYR A 83 14.46 4.04 11.13
N ASN A 84 14.55 2.84 11.68
CA ASN A 84 14.92 2.61 13.07
C ASN A 84 15.92 1.45 13.13
N TYR A 85 17.19 1.81 13.24
CA TYR A 85 18.29 0.85 13.43
C TYR A 85 18.60 0.69 14.91
N ARG A 86 18.50 -0.53 15.42
CA ARG A 86 18.91 -0.87 16.79
C ARG A 86 19.99 -1.94 16.75
N PRO A 87 21.27 -1.59 16.96
CA PRO A 87 22.35 -2.57 17.03
C PRO A 87 22.05 -3.65 18.07
N GLY A 88 22.20 -4.93 17.70
CA GLY A 88 22.06 -6.07 18.61
C GLY A 88 20.64 -6.54 18.93
N LYS A 89 19.59 -5.81 18.51
CA LYS A 89 18.20 -6.22 18.75
C LYS A 89 17.41 -6.54 17.48
N GLY A 90 18.07 -6.65 16.32
CA GLY A 90 17.38 -6.71 15.05
C GLY A 90 16.60 -5.41 14.78
N GLN A 91 16.21 -5.13 13.55
CA GLN A 91 15.19 -4.13 13.31
C GLN A 91 13.87 -4.64 13.88
N GLY A 92 13.59 -4.26 15.12
CA GLY A 92 12.25 -4.41 15.65
C GLY A 92 11.38 -3.44 14.86
N LEU A 93 10.66 -3.94 13.86
CA LEU A 93 9.47 -3.26 13.41
C LEU A 93 8.73 -2.86 14.67
N VAL A 94 8.38 -1.58 14.80
CA VAL A 94 7.60 -1.09 15.92
C VAL A 94 6.47 -2.08 16.09
N LYS A 95 6.48 -2.83 17.19
CA LYS A 95 5.35 -3.67 17.55
C LYS A 95 4.14 -2.73 17.56
N GLN A 96 3.34 -2.74 16.51
CA GLN A 96 1.97 -2.38 16.71
C GLN A 96 1.49 -3.37 17.74
N SER A 97 1.25 -2.91 18.96
CA SER A 97 0.63 -3.71 19.99
C SER A 97 -0.81 -3.93 19.57
N VAL A 98 -0.98 -4.83 18.62
CA VAL A 98 -2.26 -5.38 18.29
C VAL A 98 -2.54 -6.36 19.42
N SER A 99 -3.58 -6.07 20.17
CA SER A 99 -4.26 -6.85 21.19
C SER A 99 -3.62 -8.20 21.60
N LYS A 100 -3.68 -8.50 22.89
CA LYS A 100 -3.13 -9.68 23.58
C LYS A 100 -3.40 -11.08 22.93
N THR A 101 -4.18 -11.14 21.85
CA THR A 101 -4.51 -12.36 21.11
C THR A 101 -3.46 -12.79 20.08
N ASN A 102 -2.37 -12.04 19.89
CA ASN A 102 -1.32 -12.35 18.90
C ASN A 102 -0.02 -12.87 19.54
N GLN A 103 -0.12 -13.63 20.64
CA GLN A 103 1.08 -14.19 21.28
C GLN A 103 1.74 -15.35 20.51
N ASP A 104 1.05 -15.95 19.54
CA ASP A 104 1.50 -17.15 18.83
C ASP A 104 2.02 -16.91 17.40
N LEU A 105 2.06 -15.67 16.94
CA LEU A 105 2.72 -15.39 15.67
C LEU A 105 4.23 -15.37 15.86
N PRO A 106 5.00 -16.07 15.00
CA PRO A 106 6.46 -16.06 15.06
C PRO A 106 6.97 -14.62 15.01
N THR A 107 7.42 -14.13 16.16
CA THR A 107 7.87 -12.75 16.38
C THR A 107 9.26 -12.50 15.79
N LYS A 108 9.74 -13.39 14.96
CA LYS A 108 11.08 -13.31 14.38
C LYS A 108 11.01 -12.84 12.93
N CYS A 109 10.61 -11.60 12.74
CA CYS A 109 11.20 -10.88 11.64
C CYS A 109 12.66 -10.64 12.02
N ASN A 110 13.52 -11.63 11.78
CA ASN A 110 14.96 -11.58 11.98
C ASN A 110 15.61 -10.70 10.90
N ARG A 111 15.15 -9.48 10.75
CA ARG A 111 15.99 -8.46 10.16
C ARG A 111 17.08 -8.16 11.20
N ARG A 112 18.14 -8.94 11.19
CA ARG A 112 19.43 -8.46 11.66
C ARG A 112 19.75 -7.28 10.78
N GLY A 113 19.41 -6.09 11.26
CA GLY A 113 19.44 -4.89 10.45
C GLY A 113 20.87 -4.63 10.00
N ASN A 114 21.14 -4.91 8.75
CA ASN A 114 22.25 -4.26 8.09
C ASN A 114 21.94 -2.77 8.10
N LYS A 115 22.90 -1.97 8.50
CA LYS A 115 22.77 -0.51 8.44
C LYS A 115 22.48 -0.14 6.99
N LEU A 116 21.30 0.39 6.73
CA LEU A 116 20.95 0.83 5.38
C LEU A 116 21.84 2.01 4.99
N LYS A 117 22.51 1.90 3.85
CA LYS A 117 23.36 2.96 3.32
C LYS A 117 22.47 4.14 2.90
N GLY A 118 22.83 5.34 3.33
CA GLY A 118 22.07 6.54 2.96
C GLY A 118 20.95 6.93 3.90
N TYR A 119 20.56 6.06 4.86
CA TYR A 119 19.52 6.37 5.85
C TYR A 119 20.12 6.64 7.23
N LYS A 120 19.58 7.62 7.93
CA LYS A 120 19.90 7.96 9.31
C LYS A 120 18.78 7.51 10.23
N GLU A 121 19.11 7.17 11.47
CA GLU A 121 18.09 6.83 12.46
C GLU A 121 17.04 7.95 12.57
N LYS A 122 15.76 7.55 12.60
CA LYS A 122 14.56 8.38 12.59
C LYS A 122 14.21 9.06 11.25
N ASP A 123 14.99 8.87 10.20
CA ASP A 123 14.59 9.36 8.88
C ASP A 123 13.24 8.76 8.45
N LEU A 124 12.38 9.57 7.87
CA LEU A 124 11.26 9.09 7.08
C LEU A 124 11.81 8.47 5.81
N ILE A 125 11.46 7.21 5.53
CA ILE A 125 12.07 6.48 4.39
C ILE A 125 11.60 7.04 3.05
N GLY A 126 10.34 7.47 2.96
CA GLY A 126 9.78 8.03 1.74
C GLY A 126 9.33 6.98 0.72
N VAL A 127 9.06 5.75 1.19
CA VAL A 127 8.68 4.60 0.33
C VAL A 127 7.58 4.92 -0.67
N PRO A 128 6.47 5.61 -0.30
CA PRO A 128 5.41 5.94 -1.24
C PRO A 128 5.91 6.72 -2.45
N TRP A 129 6.75 7.71 -2.21
CA TRP A 129 7.30 8.57 -3.27
C TRP A 129 8.41 7.89 -4.06
N LEU A 130 9.24 7.06 -3.42
CA LEU A 130 10.23 6.23 -4.12
C LEU A 130 9.54 5.32 -5.13
N LEU A 131 8.46 4.64 -4.71
CA LEU A 131 7.68 3.78 -5.61
C LEU A 131 6.96 4.60 -6.69
N ALA A 132 6.36 5.74 -6.34
CA ALA A 132 5.67 6.58 -7.31
C ALA A 132 6.61 7.07 -8.42
N PHE A 133 7.83 7.47 -8.09
CA PHE A 133 8.81 7.90 -9.07
C PHE A 133 9.37 6.72 -9.89
N ALA A 134 9.59 5.56 -9.27
CA ALA A 134 10.02 4.37 -9.98
C ALA A 134 8.99 3.89 -10.99
N LEU A 135 7.71 3.87 -10.64
CA LEU A 135 6.62 3.52 -11.57
C LEU A 135 6.50 4.55 -12.71
N ARG A 136 6.67 5.83 -12.41
CA ARG A 136 6.71 6.86 -13.46
C ARG A 136 7.89 6.63 -14.43
N GLN A 137 9.05 6.28 -13.93
CA GLN A 137 10.22 5.94 -14.76
C GLN A 137 9.99 4.66 -15.57
N ASP A 138 9.20 3.72 -15.03
CA ASP A 138 8.80 2.48 -15.70
C ASP A 138 7.67 2.69 -16.73
N GLY A 139 7.31 3.92 -17.03
CA GLY A 139 6.39 4.30 -18.11
C GLY A 139 4.93 4.45 -17.69
N TRP A 140 4.61 4.46 -16.40
CA TRP A 140 3.31 4.90 -15.92
C TRP A 140 3.16 6.42 -15.97
N TYR A 141 1.97 6.92 -16.22
CA TYR A 141 1.64 8.32 -16.04
C TYR A 141 1.20 8.57 -14.58
N LEU A 142 2.05 9.18 -13.77
CA LEU A 142 1.68 9.64 -12.43
C LEU A 142 0.77 10.87 -12.57
N ARG A 143 -0.53 10.71 -12.31
CA ARG A 143 -1.55 11.73 -12.56
C ARG A 143 -1.84 12.60 -11.35
N GLN A 144 -1.88 12.00 -10.16
CA GLN A 144 -2.22 12.71 -8.94
C GLN A 144 -1.73 11.96 -7.70
N ASP A 145 -1.36 12.72 -6.68
CA ASP A 145 -1.29 12.31 -5.29
C ASP A 145 -2.57 12.75 -4.56
N ILE A 146 -3.14 11.84 -3.82
CA ILE A 146 -4.33 12.08 -3.00
C ILE A 146 -3.95 11.76 -1.56
N ILE A 147 -4.29 12.66 -0.66
CA ILE A 147 -4.09 12.47 0.77
C ILE A 147 -5.31 11.81 1.37
N TRP A 148 -5.16 10.58 1.84
CA TRP A 148 -6.14 9.98 2.72
C TRP A 148 -5.90 10.47 4.15
N SER A 149 -6.62 11.48 4.55
CA SER A 149 -6.63 12.00 5.92
C SER A 149 -7.48 11.11 6.83
N LYS A 150 -6.87 10.61 7.90
CA LYS A 150 -7.49 9.74 8.91
C LYS A 150 -7.84 10.57 10.13
N PRO A 151 -9.11 10.95 10.34
CA PRO A 151 -9.52 11.73 11.53
C PRO A 151 -9.27 10.99 12.85
N ASN A 152 -9.21 9.67 12.82
CA ASN A 152 -8.96 8.79 13.95
C ASN A 152 -7.66 7.96 13.77
N PRO A 153 -6.46 8.59 13.67
CA PRO A 153 -5.21 7.87 13.51
C PRO A 153 -4.88 7.05 14.76
N MET A 154 -4.07 6.00 14.59
CA MET A 154 -3.53 5.29 15.74
C MET A 154 -2.63 6.22 16.55
N PRO A 155 -2.77 6.25 17.88
CA PRO A 155 -1.91 7.04 18.76
C PRO A 155 -0.44 6.63 18.62
N GLU A 156 0.44 7.61 18.57
CA GLU A 156 1.90 7.40 18.57
C GLU A 156 2.51 7.99 19.84
N SER A 157 3.39 7.25 20.50
CA SER A 157 4.11 7.71 21.69
C SER A 157 5.33 8.59 21.38
N VAL A 158 5.49 8.99 20.13
CA VAL A 158 6.63 9.81 19.67
C VAL A 158 6.47 11.25 20.12
N ARG A 159 7.55 11.89 20.56
CA ARG A 159 7.54 13.25 21.11
C ARG A 159 8.28 14.30 20.28
N ASP A 160 8.96 13.87 19.21
CA ASP A 160 9.83 14.72 18.38
C ASP A 160 9.26 14.96 16.96
N ARG A 161 8.02 14.58 16.74
CA ARG A 161 7.25 14.85 15.51
C ARG A 161 5.75 14.73 15.74
N CYS A 162 4.96 15.22 14.81
CA CYS A 162 3.51 15.06 14.84
C CYS A 162 3.10 13.60 14.62
N THR A 163 1.95 13.21 15.19
CA THR A 163 1.31 11.93 14.88
C THR A 163 0.96 11.86 13.40
N LYS A 164 1.36 10.79 12.74
CA LYS A 164 1.04 10.57 11.32
C LYS A 164 -0.42 10.23 11.15
N SER A 165 -1.17 11.12 10.50
CA SER A 165 -2.61 11.01 10.32
C SER A 165 -3.06 10.84 8.88
N HIS A 166 -2.14 10.52 7.97
CA HIS A 166 -2.47 10.34 6.55
C HIS A 166 -1.67 9.23 5.89
N GLU A 167 -2.20 8.76 4.79
CA GLU A 167 -1.52 7.92 3.79
C GLU A 167 -1.68 8.55 2.40
N TYR A 168 -0.90 8.07 1.45
CA TYR A 168 -0.99 8.49 0.06
C TYR A 168 -1.82 7.51 -0.77
N ILE A 169 -2.67 8.04 -1.64
CA ILE A 169 -3.29 7.29 -2.72
C ILE A 169 -2.79 7.93 -4.01
N PHE A 170 -2.00 7.19 -4.78
CA PHE A 170 -1.53 7.65 -6.08
C PHE A 170 -2.46 7.19 -7.18
N LEU A 171 -2.85 8.10 -8.04
CA LEU A 171 -3.51 7.80 -9.30
C LEU A 171 -2.48 7.73 -10.41
N PHE A 172 -2.39 6.56 -11.02
CA PHE A 172 -1.64 6.34 -12.25
C PHE A 172 -2.58 5.97 -13.38
N SER A 173 -2.15 6.25 -14.61
CA SER A 173 -2.79 5.75 -15.82
C SER A 173 -1.79 5.01 -16.70
N LYS A 174 -2.31 4.05 -17.48
CA LYS A 174 -1.51 3.31 -18.46
C LYS A 174 -1.01 4.21 -19.58
N ASN A 175 -1.88 5.11 -20.05
CA ASN A 175 -1.63 6.06 -21.13
C ASN A 175 -2.01 7.49 -20.75
N GLN A 176 -1.68 8.44 -21.64
CA GLN A 176 -2.03 9.84 -21.50
C GLN A 176 -3.55 10.06 -21.43
N ASN A 177 -4.28 9.36 -22.29
CA ASN A 177 -5.74 9.37 -22.32
C ASN A 177 -6.25 8.18 -21.51
N TYR A 178 -7.06 8.43 -20.49
CA TYR A 178 -7.59 7.42 -19.60
C TYR A 178 -9.00 7.75 -19.17
N TYR A 179 -9.75 6.72 -18.72
CA TYR A 179 -11.10 6.91 -18.23
C TYR A 179 -11.10 7.52 -16.82
N PHE A 180 -11.83 8.61 -16.66
CA PHE A 180 -12.04 9.25 -15.35
C PHE A 180 -13.39 9.95 -15.34
N ASP A 181 -14.35 9.42 -14.56
CA ASP A 181 -15.67 10.01 -14.40
C ASP A 181 -15.64 11.06 -13.29
N VAL A 182 -15.41 12.31 -13.70
CA VAL A 182 -15.36 13.45 -12.78
C VAL A 182 -16.71 13.75 -12.15
N ASP A 183 -17.80 13.40 -12.84
CA ASP A 183 -19.16 13.71 -12.38
C ASP A 183 -19.60 12.73 -11.28
N ALA A 184 -19.23 11.46 -11.39
CA ALA A 184 -19.55 10.43 -10.40
C ALA A 184 -18.93 10.70 -9.02
N ILE A 185 -17.80 11.44 -8.96
CA ILE A 185 -17.08 11.72 -7.71
C ILE A 185 -17.27 13.15 -7.19
N LYS A 186 -18.17 13.94 -7.78
CA LYS A 186 -18.48 15.28 -7.27
C LYS A 186 -18.98 15.23 -5.84
N GLU A 187 -18.63 16.24 -5.07
CA GLU A 187 -19.07 16.42 -3.68
C GLU A 187 -19.93 17.68 -3.53
N PRO A 188 -20.86 17.73 -2.56
CA PRO A 188 -21.65 18.92 -2.30
C PRO A 188 -20.76 20.15 -2.02
N THR A 189 -21.21 21.33 -2.47
CA THR A 189 -20.62 22.61 -2.04
C THR A 189 -20.92 22.86 -0.56
N VAL A 190 -20.10 23.69 0.09
CA VAL A 190 -20.25 23.98 1.52
C VAL A 190 -21.60 24.59 1.85
N ASP A 191 -22.17 25.37 0.92
CA ASP A 191 -23.49 25.99 1.03
C ASP A 191 -24.67 25.07 0.63
N GLY A 192 -24.35 23.83 0.20
CA GLY A 192 -25.34 22.82 -0.20
C GLY A 192 -26.08 23.10 -1.51
N ARG A 193 -25.73 24.17 -2.23
CA ARG A 193 -26.46 24.63 -3.42
C ARG A 193 -26.06 23.96 -4.72
N GLY A 194 -25.02 23.12 -4.71
CA GLY A 194 -24.54 22.50 -5.93
C GLY A 194 -23.48 21.42 -5.68
N LEU A 195 -22.90 20.93 -6.77
CA LEU A 195 -21.81 19.94 -6.74
C LEU A 195 -20.52 20.58 -7.24
N LYS A 196 -19.42 20.24 -6.61
CA LYS A 196 -18.06 20.67 -6.99
C LYS A 196 -17.17 19.46 -7.22
N ARG A 197 -16.08 19.65 -7.92
CA ARG A 197 -15.06 18.59 -8.09
C ARG A 197 -14.52 18.15 -6.74
N LYS A 198 -14.35 16.84 -6.56
CA LYS A 198 -13.71 16.27 -5.39
C LYS A 198 -12.28 16.79 -5.25
N LYS A 199 -11.94 17.21 -4.04
CA LYS A 199 -10.58 17.66 -3.71
C LYS A 199 -9.62 16.47 -3.54
N SER A 200 -8.32 16.74 -3.56
CA SER A 200 -7.27 15.72 -3.39
C SER A 200 -6.99 15.35 -1.93
N VAL A 201 -7.67 15.95 -0.96
CA VAL A 201 -7.60 15.54 0.44
C VAL A 201 -8.93 14.90 0.82
N TRP A 202 -8.89 13.60 1.11
CA TRP A 202 -10.05 12.79 1.45
C TRP A 202 -10.05 12.46 2.92
N SER A 203 -11.04 12.96 3.64
CA SER A 203 -11.21 12.67 5.07
C SER A 203 -12.11 11.44 5.21
N VAL A 204 -11.51 10.29 5.52
CA VAL A 204 -12.21 9.02 5.67
C VAL A 204 -11.73 8.33 6.94
N ASN A 205 -12.66 7.99 7.83
CA ASN A 205 -12.35 7.27 9.05
C ASN A 205 -11.86 5.86 8.74
N THR A 206 -10.83 5.42 9.46
CA THR A 206 -10.48 4.01 9.53
C THR A 206 -11.46 3.31 10.46
N LYS A 207 -12.26 2.42 9.91
CA LYS A 207 -13.14 1.54 10.70
C LYS A 207 -12.66 0.11 10.49
N PRO A 208 -12.26 -0.60 11.56
CA PRO A 208 -11.95 -2.01 11.42
C PRO A 208 -13.24 -2.73 10.99
N TYR A 209 -13.13 -3.52 9.96
CA TYR A 209 -14.19 -4.41 9.54
C TYR A 209 -14.21 -5.62 10.48
N LYS A 210 -15.38 -6.08 10.86
CA LYS A 210 -15.50 -7.27 11.71
C LYS A 210 -15.21 -8.55 10.93
N ASP A 211 -15.54 -8.53 9.64
CA ASP A 211 -15.32 -9.64 8.72
C ASP A 211 -14.22 -9.28 7.72
N CYS A 212 -13.40 -10.24 7.32
CA CYS A 212 -12.38 -10.03 6.30
C CYS A 212 -13.05 -9.91 4.93
N LEU A 213 -13.05 -8.69 4.35
CA LEU A 213 -13.67 -8.43 3.05
C LEU A 213 -12.82 -8.87 1.86
N LEU A 214 -11.52 -9.04 2.06
CA LEU A 214 -10.59 -9.43 1.03
C LEU A 214 -9.72 -10.56 1.55
N TYR A 215 -10.02 -11.77 1.13
CA TYR A 215 -9.13 -12.91 1.26
C TYR A 215 -7.99 -12.77 0.25
N THR A 216 -6.98 -11.99 0.59
CA THR A 216 -5.74 -11.94 -0.22
C THR A 216 -4.81 -13.10 0.09
N SER A 217 -5.01 -13.78 1.20
CA SER A 217 -4.58 -15.14 1.55
C SER A 217 -5.35 -15.55 2.81
N PRO A 218 -5.56 -16.84 3.08
CA PRO A 218 -6.17 -17.26 4.34
C PRO A 218 -5.33 -16.69 5.49
N SER A 219 -5.92 -15.75 6.23
CA SER A 219 -5.32 -15.29 7.45
C SER A 219 -5.24 -16.50 8.41
N PRO A 220 -4.11 -16.72 9.10
CA PRO A 220 -4.05 -17.73 10.16
C PRO A 220 -5.09 -17.53 11.28
N ARG A 221 -5.94 -16.52 11.17
CA ARG A 221 -6.98 -16.14 12.13
C ARG A 221 -8.40 -16.54 11.73
N ASP A 222 -8.58 -17.04 10.51
CA ASP A 222 -9.89 -17.53 10.09
C ASP A 222 -10.03 -18.97 10.56
N PRO A 223 -10.83 -19.25 11.61
CA PRO A 223 -11.16 -20.64 11.97
C PRO A 223 -12.01 -21.21 10.83
N HIS A 224 -11.65 -22.40 10.39
CA HIS A 224 -12.45 -23.21 9.48
C HIS A 224 -13.82 -23.55 10.06
#